data_bffafeb6a8e7889621e2a0b7930b2427
#
_entry.id   bffafeb6a8e7889621e2a0b7930b2427
#
_cell.length_a   1.000
_cell.length_b   1.000
_cell.length_c   1.000
_cell.angle_alpha   90.00
_cell.angle_beta   90.00
_cell.angle_gamma   90.00
#
_symmetry.space_group_name_H-M   'P 1'
#
loop_
_entity.id
_entity.type
_entity.pdbx_description
1 polymer ?
#
loop_
_entity_poly.entity_id
_entity_poly.type
_entity_poly.pdbx_seq_one_letter_code
_entity_poly.pdbx_strand_id
1 'polypeptide(L)'
;MKKTILTMALLTAMTTAMAQEHAEVDVHDRYTKVVTPVNGKYESKRPPVEERLFTSAAVEKKIKEVQKLLKKNPKLAWMFANCYPNTLESTVHYRVLENGDDDTFVYTGDIPAMWLRDSGAQVWPYIALSN
;
A
#
# COMPACT_ATOMS: atom_id res chain seq x y z
N MET A 1 48.50 -15.26 -20.40
CA MET A 1 48.20 -13.84 -20.19
C MET A 1 46.88 -13.38 -20.81
N LYS A 2 46.50 -13.74 -22.04
CA LYS A 2 45.20 -13.29 -22.64
C LYS A 2 43.93 -13.81 -21.93
N LYS A 3 43.93 -15.00 -21.38
CA LYS A 3 42.77 -15.58 -20.66
C LYS A 3 42.49 -14.89 -19.29
N THR A 4 43.56 -14.45 -18.59
CA THR A 4 43.43 -13.76 -17.30
C THR A 4 42.85 -12.35 -17.43
N ILE A 5 43.22 -11.65 -18.52
CA ILE A 5 42.66 -10.32 -18.81
C ILE A 5 41.18 -10.37 -19.16
N LEU A 6 40.76 -11.42 -19.90
CA LEU A 6 39.37 -11.59 -20.28
C LEU A 6 38.46 -11.90 -19.03
N THR A 7 39.01 -12.70 -18.08
CA THR A 7 38.29 -13.03 -16.86
C THR A 7 38.16 -11.80 -15.93
N MET A 8 39.18 -10.97 -15.83
CA MET A 8 39.08 -9.74 -15.05
C MET A 8 38.11 -8.71 -15.69
N ALA A 9 38.10 -8.60 -17.02
CA ALA A 9 37.17 -7.71 -17.72
C ALA A 9 35.70 -8.16 -17.56
N LEU A 10 35.46 -9.47 -17.52
CA LEU A 10 34.09 -10.00 -17.28
C LEU A 10 33.65 -9.79 -15.83
N LEU A 11 34.54 -9.93 -14.86
CA LEU A 11 34.26 -9.69 -13.44
C LEU A 11 33.94 -8.21 -13.16
N THR A 12 34.71 -7.28 -13.76
CA THR A 12 34.42 -5.85 -13.64
C THR A 12 33.13 -5.43 -14.34
N ALA A 13 32.78 -6.04 -15.47
CA ALA A 13 31.51 -5.78 -16.14
C ALA A 13 30.31 -6.29 -15.33
N MET A 14 30.44 -7.44 -14.65
CA MET A 14 29.39 -7.97 -13.76
C MET A 14 29.21 -7.11 -12.50
N THR A 15 30.29 -6.60 -11.90
CA THR A 15 30.18 -5.72 -10.72
C THR A 15 29.60 -4.37 -11.04
N THR A 16 29.85 -3.81 -12.23
CA THR A 16 29.20 -2.57 -12.67
C THR A 16 27.75 -2.77 -13.05
N ALA A 17 27.36 -3.91 -13.61
CA ALA A 17 25.97 -4.21 -13.91
C ALA A 17 25.14 -4.40 -12.61
N MET A 18 25.69 -5.07 -11.60
CA MET A 18 25.00 -5.22 -10.29
C MET A 18 24.95 -3.91 -9.49
N ALA A 19 25.90 -2.99 -9.69
CA ALA A 19 25.84 -1.66 -9.06
C ALA A 19 24.83 -0.71 -9.72
N GLN A 20 24.42 -0.96 -10.96
CA GLN A 20 23.42 -0.16 -11.66
C GLN A 20 21.96 -0.56 -11.33
N GLU A 21 21.74 -1.70 -10.71
CA GLU A 21 20.39 -2.18 -10.37
C GLU A 21 19.86 -1.61 -9.05
N HIS A 22 20.70 -0.97 -8.27
CA HIS A 22 20.29 -0.09 -7.18
C HIS A 22 20.34 1.37 -7.66
N ALA A 23 19.53 1.71 -8.66
CA ALA A 23 19.20 3.11 -8.91
C ALA A 23 18.64 3.64 -7.59
N GLU A 24 19.39 4.53 -6.96
CA GLU A 24 19.01 5.24 -5.75
C GLU A 24 17.64 5.86 -6.01
N VAL A 25 16.58 5.21 -5.50
CA VAL A 25 15.24 5.75 -5.62
C VAL A 25 15.29 7.04 -4.84
N ASP A 26 15.28 8.18 -5.54
CA ASP A 26 15.24 9.48 -4.91
C ASP A 26 14.00 9.56 -4.02
N VAL A 27 14.23 9.25 -2.74
CA VAL A 27 13.19 9.26 -1.70
C VAL A 27 12.56 10.64 -1.62
N HIS A 28 13.31 11.69 -1.95
CA HIS A 28 12.84 13.06 -1.93
C HIS A 28 11.79 13.34 -3.02
N ASP A 29 11.95 12.82 -4.23
CA ASP A 29 10.96 12.98 -5.32
C ASP A 29 9.64 12.26 -5.01
N ARG A 30 9.67 11.19 -4.21
CA ARG A 30 8.48 10.45 -3.79
C ARG A 30 7.57 11.25 -2.86
N TYR A 31 8.13 12.14 -2.03
CA TYR A 31 7.39 12.95 -1.06
C TYR A 31 7.05 14.36 -1.55
N THR A 32 7.68 14.82 -2.62
CA THR A 32 7.47 16.18 -3.16
C THR A 32 6.40 16.27 -4.21
N LYS A 33 5.89 15.14 -4.74
CA LYS A 33 4.79 15.14 -5.71
C LYS A 33 3.49 15.66 -5.07
N VAL A 34 3.22 16.93 -5.29
CA VAL A 34 1.94 17.53 -4.90
C VAL A 34 0.84 16.93 -5.76
N VAL A 35 -0.11 16.22 -5.12
CA VAL A 35 -1.28 15.70 -5.82
C VAL A 35 -2.20 16.89 -6.18
N THR A 36 -2.36 17.10 -7.45
CA THR A 36 -3.24 18.16 -8.01
C THR A 36 -4.49 17.55 -8.62
N PRO A 37 -5.64 18.20 -8.50
CA PRO A 37 -6.85 17.72 -9.15
C PRO A 37 -6.77 17.90 -10.67
N VAL A 38 -7.27 16.93 -11.42
CA VAL A 38 -7.48 17.04 -12.87
C VAL A 38 -8.95 17.37 -13.12
N ASN A 39 -9.21 18.48 -13.83
CA ASN A 39 -10.57 18.99 -14.05
C ASN A 39 -11.39 19.13 -12.74
N GLY A 40 -10.74 19.58 -11.66
CA GLY A 40 -11.37 19.79 -10.37
C GLY A 40 -11.65 18.49 -9.56
N LYS A 41 -11.21 17.33 -10.05
CA LYS A 41 -11.39 16.02 -9.39
C LYS A 41 -10.05 15.39 -9.05
N TYR A 42 -9.98 14.79 -7.88
CA TYR A 42 -8.85 13.95 -7.47
C TYR A 42 -9.08 12.51 -7.93
N GLU A 43 -8.09 11.93 -8.60
CA GLU A 43 -8.12 10.55 -9.04
C GLU A 43 -8.02 9.60 -7.83
N SER A 44 -8.84 8.55 -7.79
CA SER A 44 -8.72 7.52 -6.76
C SER A 44 -7.40 6.76 -6.90
N LYS A 45 -6.76 6.49 -5.77
CA LYS A 45 -5.55 5.66 -5.68
C LYS A 45 -5.83 4.30 -5.02
N ARG A 46 -7.11 4.00 -4.80
CA ARG A 46 -7.53 2.68 -4.30
C ARG A 46 -7.31 1.62 -5.40
N PRO A 47 -6.96 0.39 -5.03
CA PRO A 47 -6.92 -0.71 -5.99
C PRO A 47 -8.30 -0.94 -6.62
N PRO A 48 -8.37 -1.48 -7.85
CA PRO A 48 -9.61 -1.98 -8.43
C PRO A 48 -10.34 -2.94 -7.48
N VAL A 49 -11.66 -2.99 -7.55
CA VAL A 49 -12.47 -3.75 -6.57
C VAL A 49 -12.08 -5.22 -6.55
N GLU A 50 -11.78 -5.78 -7.70
CA GLU A 50 -11.35 -7.16 -7.91
C GLU A 50 -9.96 -7.51 -7.36
N GLU A 51 -9.14 -6.49 -7.11
CA GLU A 51 -7.78 -6.66 -6.55
C GLU A 51 -7.73 -6.42 -5.02
N ARG A 52 -8.84 -6.01 -4.42
CA ARG A 52 -8.89 -5.72 -2.98
C ARG A 52 -8.90 -7.02 -2.18
N LEU A 53 -8.01 -7.11 -1.20
CA LEU A 53 -7.89 -8.28 -0.33
C LEU A 53 -9.12 -8.47 0.56
N PHE A 54 -9.70 -7.38 1.05
CA PHE A 54 -10.90 -7.41 1.87
C PHE A 54 -11.79 -6.21 1.56
N THR A 55 -13.10 -6.43 1.46
CA THR A 55 -14.09 -5.39 1.23
C THR A 55 -15.14 -5.37 2.33
N SER A 56 -15.60 -4.18 2.73
CA SER A 56 -16.64 -4.01 3.76
C SER A 56 -17.65 -2.96 3.35
N ALA A 57 -18.93 -3.38 3.31
CA ALA A 57 -20.04 -2.45 3.03
C ALA A 57 -20.15 -1.33 4.08
N ALA A 58 -19.81 -1.61 5.34
CA ALA A 58 -19.81 -0.63 6.42
C ALA A 58 -18.72 0.43 6.21
N VAL A 59 -17.53 0.02 5.76
CA VAL A 59 -16.44 0.93 5.42
C VAL A 59 -16.81 1.81 4.22
N GLU A 60 -17.38 1.24 3.16
CA GLU A 60 -17.85 2.01 2.00
C GLU A 60 -18.94 3.02 2.38
N LYS A 61 -19.86 2.65 3.27
CA LYS A 61 -20.87 3.56 3.81
C LYS A 61 -20.20 4.71 4.57
N LYS A 62 -19.23 4.41 5.44
CA LYS A 62 -18.48 5.40 6.22
C LYS A 62 -17.72 6.38 5.31
N ILE A 63 -17.08 5.90 4.27
CA ILE A 63 -16.40 6.74 3.28
C ILE A 63 -17.39 7.75 2.67
N LYS A 64 -18.55 7.29 2.21
CA LYS A 64 -19.58 8.15 1.62
C LYS A 64 -20.12 9.20 2.61
N GLU A 65 -20.31 8.83 3.88
CA GLU A 65 -20.72 9.74 4.95
C GLU A 65 -19.69 10.85 5.16
N VAL A 66 -18.41 10.48 5.33
CA VAL A 66 -17.34 11.46 5.57
C VAL A 66 -17.10 12.34 4.36
N GLN A 67 -17.16 11.81 3.14
CA GLN A 67 -17.08 12.64 1.92
C GLN A 67 -18.19 13.69 1.85
N LYS A 68 -19.41 13.36 2.30
CA LYS A 68 -20.51 14.37 2.37
C LYS A 68 -20.21 15.47 3.39
N LEU A 69 -19.64 15.12 4.54
CA LEU A 69 -19.23 16.09 5.56
C LEU A 69 -18.09 17.00 5.05
N LEU A 70 -17.17 16.43 4.30
CA LEU A 70 -15.98 17.09 3.79
C LEU A 70 -16.17 17.74 2.39
N LYS A 71 -17.40 17.90 1.90
CA LYS A 71 -17.67 18.43 0.55
C LYS A 71 -17.05 19.81 0.26
N LYS A 72 -16.80 20.62 1.31
CA LYS A 72 -16.11 21.92 1.19
C LYS A 72 -14.58 21.80 1.16
N ASN A 73 -14.05 20.62 1.42
CA ASN A 73 -12.62 20.32 1.37
C ASN A 73 -12.35 19.03 0.54
N PRO A 74 -12.41 19.13 -0.79
CA PRO A 74 -12.36 17.96 -1.67
C PRO A 74 -11.04 17.19 -1.57
N LYS A 75 -9.92 17.87 -1.26
CA LYS A 75 -8.64 17.19 -1.04
C LYS A 75 -8.69 16.30 0.20
N LEU A 76 -9.22 16.77 1.31
CA LEU A 76 -9.36 15.99 2.53
C LEU A 76 -10.35 14.85 2.36
N ALA A 77 -11.47 15.07 1.65
CA ALA A 77 -12.43 14.03 1.30
C ALA A 77 -11.79 12.91 0.47
N TRP A 78 -10.96 13.27 -0.50
CA TRP A 78 -10.19 12.33 -1.32
C TRP A 78 -9.14 11.59 -0.48
N MET A 79 -8.38 12.28 0.35
CA MET A 79 -7.39 11.64 1.25
C MET A 79 -8.06 10.60 2.14
N PHE A 80 -9.17 10.96 2.80
CA PHE A 80 -9.91 10.03 3.64
C PHE A 80 -10.36 8.80 2.85
N ALA A 81 -10.94 8.98 1.67
CA ALA A 81 -11.45 7.89 0.85
C ALA A 81 -10.36 6.93 0.36
N ASN A 82 -9.11 7.38 0.23
CA ASN A 82 -8.00 6.54 -0.17
C ASN A 82 -7.25 5.92 1.02
N CYS A 83 -7.05 6.68 2.11
CA CYS A 83 -6.29 6.20 3.26
C CYS A 83 -7.11 5.32 4.18
N TYR A 84 -8.39 5.66 4.42
CA TYR A 84 -9.22 4.93 5.39
C TYR A 84 -9.43 3.46 5.05
N PRO A 85 -9.71 3.04 3.82
CA PRO A 85 -9.88 1.62 3.48
C PRO A 85 -8.55 0.87 3.23
N ASN A 86 -7.42 1.57 3.14
CA ASN A 86 -6.16 1.02 2.63
C ASN A 86 -5.69 -0.24 3.37
N THR A 87 -5.79 -0.28 4.69
CA THR A 87 -5.39 -1.47 5.47
C THR A 87 -6.18 -2.70 5.04
N LEU A 88 -7.50 -2.59 4.95
CA LEU A 88 -8.36 -3.72 4.56
C LEU A 88 -8.11 -4.15 3.11
N GLU A 89 -7.93 -3.19 2.21
CA GLU A 89 -7.81 -3.45 0.77
C GLU A 89 -6.46 -3.99 0.34
N SER A 90 -5.38 -3.71 1.09
CA SER A 90 -4.01 -4.01 0.65
C SER A 90 -3.14 -4.78 1.64
N THR A 91 -3.55 -4.91 2.91
CA THR A 91 -2.70 -5.54 3.93
C THR A 91 -3.38 -6.65 4.75
N VAL A 92 -4.69 -6.80 4.66
CA VAL A 92 -5.45 -7.82 5.39
C VAL A 92 -5.63 -9.06 4.53
N HIS A 93 -5.03 -10.17 4.93
CA HIS A 93 -5.20 -11.49 4.32
C HIS A 93 -6.07 -12.34 5.22
N TYR A 94 -7.32 -12.52 4.81
CA TYR A 94 -8.30 -13.36 5.51
C TYR A 94 -8.47 -14.70 4.79
N ARG A 95 -8.56 -15.77 5.56
CA ARG A 95 -8.91 -17.11 5.06
C ARG A 95 -9.63 -17.91 6.13
N VAL A 96 -10.35 -18.93 5.71
CA VAL A 96 -10.90 -19.96 6.60
C VAL A 96 -9.98 -21.17 6.52
N LEU A 97 -9.55 -21.70 7.66
CA LEU A 97 -8.72 -22.88 7.76
C LEU A 97 -9.53 -24.15 7.48
N GLU A 98 -8.85 -25.28 7.25
CA GLU A 98 -9.49 -26.60 6.99
C GLU A 98 -10.39 -27.07 8.13
N ASN A 99 -10.09 -26.67 9.38
CA ASN A 99 -10.91 -26.97 10.56
C ASN A 99 -12.12 -26.03 10.74
N GLY A 100 -12.29 -25.05 9.85
CA GLY A 100 -13.37 -24.09 9.89
C GLY A 100 -13.09 -22.82 10.70
N ASP A 101 -11.90 -22.69 11.30
CA ASP A 101 -11.51 -21.50 12.04
C ASP A 101 -11.14 -20.35 11.12
N ASP A 102 -11.44 -19.13 11.54
CA ASP A 102 -11.00 -17.91 10.89
C ASP A 102 -9.51 -17.66 11.15
N ASP A 103 -8.77 -17.31 10.08
CA ASP A 103 -7.38 -16.90 10.17
C ASP A 103 -7.19 -15.58 9.43
N THR A 104 -6.56 -14.63 10.11
CA THR A 104 -6.34 -13.28 9.55
C THR A 104 -4.90 -12.84 9.79
N PHE A 105 -4.21 -12.52 8.70
CA PHE A 105 -2.88 -11.96 8.74
C PHE A 105 -2.92 -10.50 8.27
N VAL A 106 -2.35 -9.58 9.06
CA VAL A 106 -2.33 -8.16 8.77
C VAL A 106 -0.88 -7.70 8.63
N TYR A 107 -0.46 -7.36 7.42
CA TYR A 107 0.86 -6.76 7.19
C TYR A 107 0.97 -5.38 7.81
N THR A 108 2.16 -5.05 8.34
CA THR A 108 2.44 -3.71 8.88
C THR A 108 2.79 -2.67 7.82
N GLY A 109 2.52 -2.93 6.56
CA GLY A 109 2.79 -2.04 5.43
C GLY A 109 3.77 -2.67 4.44
N ASP A 110 4.99 -2.18 4.38
CA ASP A 110 6.05 -2.63 3.46
C ASP A 110 6.83 -3.87 3.94
N ILE A 111 6.60 -4.31 5.17
CA ILE A 111 7.26 -5.49 5.76
C ILE A 111 6.28 -6.66 5.77
N PRO A 112 6.61 -7.83 5.19
CA PRO A 112 5.74 -9.01 5.18
C PRO A 112 5.75 -9.73 6.54
N ALA A 113 5.39 -8.99 7.59
CA ALA A 113 5.31 -9.49 8.96
C ALA A 113 4.09 -8.89 9.67
N MET A 114 3.48 -9.67 10.54
CA MET A 114 2.40 -9.23 11.42
C MET A 114 3.00 -8.82 12.77
N TRP A 115 3.22 -7.53 12.94
CA TRP A 115 3.64 -6.97 14.23
C TRP A 115 2.38 -6.66 15.05
N LEU A 116 2.17 -7.37 16.13
CA LEU A 116 0.92 -7.35 16.90
C LEU A 116 0.46 -5.92 17.26
N ARG A 117 1.38 -5.08 17.73
CA ARG A 117 1.08 -3.68 18.08
C ARG A 117 0.65 -2.88 16.85
N ASP A 118 1.41 -2.99 15.77
CA ASP A 118 1.20 -2.18 14.55
C ASP A 118 -0.05 -2.65 13.80
N SER A 119 -0.22 -3.95 13.64
CA SER A 119 -1.41 -4.54 13.04
C SER A 119 -2.67 -4.23 13.84
N GLY A 120 -2.59 -4.27 15.18
CA GLY A 120 -3.67 -3.84 16.06
C GLY A 120 -4.05 -2.37 15.86
N ALA A 121 -3.07 -1.48 15.76
CA ALA A 121 -3.30 -0.06 15.49
C ALA A 121 -3.92 0.19 14.11
N GLN A 122 -3.51 -0.57 13.08
CA GLN A 122 -4.04 -0.46 11.72
C GLN A 122 -5.51 -0.87 11.63
N VAL A 123 -5.96 -1.88 12.40
CA VAL A 123 -7.36 -2.34 12.36
C VAL A 123 -8.26 -1.59 13.35
N TRP A 124 -7.71 -0.91 14.32
CA TRP A 124 -8.44 -0.15 15.34
C TRP A 124 -9.55 0.77 14.80
N PRO A 125 -9.33 1.54 13.71
CA PRO A 125 -10.36 2.44 13.17
C PRO A 125 -11.64 1.74 12.69
N TYR A 126 -11.61 0.42 12.48
CA TYR A 126 -12.75 -0.34 11.96
C TYR A 126 -13.57 -1.03 13.04
N ILE A 127 -13.08 -1.11 14.28
CA ILE A 127 -13.77 -1.80 15.39
C ILE A 127 -15.19 -1.26 15.60
N ALA A 128 -15.36 0.06 15.50
CA ALA A 128 -16.68 0.69 15.62
C ALA A 128 -17.67 0.33 14.48
N LEU A 129 -17.21 -0.35 13.44
CA LEU A 129 -18.02 -0.77 12.28
C LEU A 129 -18.28 -2.27 12.25
N SER A 130 -17.77 -3.03 13.22
CA SER A 130 -17.83 -4.50 13.28
C SER A 130 -19.13 -5.05 13.94
N ASN A 131 -20.19 -4.24 14.03
CA ASN A 131 -21.49 -4.66 14.60
C ASN A 131 -22.42 -5.19 13.53
#